data_3a212bacd9229df3792f22cdfd0bb71b
#
_entry.id   3a212bacd9229df3792f22cdfd0bb71b
#
_cell.length_a   1.000
_cell.length_b   1.000
_cell.length_c   1.000
_cell.angle_alpha   90.00
_cell.angle_beta   90.00
_cell.angle_gamma   90.00
#
_symmetry.space_group_name_H-M   'P 1'
#
loop_
_entity.id
_entity.type
_entity.pdbx_description
1 polymer ?
#
loop_
_entity_poly.entity_id
_entity_poly.type
_entity_poly.pdbx_seq_one_letter_code
_entity_poly.pdbx_strand_id
1 'polypeptide(L)'
;MINLFYEESYWFGTNRMTGPRAVVRNLLDSLHDQKIPYAINEEKYEHNFIVQYDRNGYIKHSNLTLENCVIGPQIWFFDEHVKELQQNSERYKSIIVPSQWTKDLAINKFGFERVETWPVGIPLPEIKRDDDVHQFDCIIYSKRRSVQELNDVVDLLNKKNMSFRTLVYGNYNQEDLALMCSRAKFCFLLNGTESQGIAVQEIMSHNVPIFSWDVSEWNDM
;
A
#
# COMPACT_ATOMS: atom_id res chain seq x y z
N MET A 1 -10.36 -21.16 -10.62
CA MET A 1 -10.20 -20.73 -9.20
C MET A 1 -8.86 -20.05 -9.07
N ILE A 2 -8.79 -18.91 -8.38
CA ILE A 2 -7.54 -18.18 -8.14
C ILE A 2 -6.93 -18.71 -6.84
N ASN A 3 -5.64 -19.01 -6.84
CA ASN A 3 -4.93 -19.38 -5.63
C ASN A 3 -3.95 -18.28 -5.23
N LEU A 4 -4.13 -17.73 -4.03
CA LEU A 4 -3.36 -16.61 -3.51
C LEU A 4 -2.27 -17.13 -2.58
N PHE A 5 -1.03 -16.73 -2.82
CA PHE A 5 0.09 -17.02 -1.93
C PHE A 5 0.53 -15.76 -1.19
N TYR A 6 0.48 -15.81 0.14
CA TYR A 6 1.02 -14.79 1.03
C TYR A 6 1.27 -15.37 2.43
N GLU A 7 2.09 -14.72 3.23
CA GLU A 7 2.43 -15.15 4.58
C GLU A 7 1.42 -14.65 5.62
N GLU A 8 0.51 -15.51 6.05
CA GLU A 8 -0.57 -15.15 6.97
C GLU A 8 -0.08 -14.63 8.33
N SER A 9 0.95 -15.24 8.91
CA SER A 9 1.45 -14.85 10.23
C SER A 9 2.06 -13.45 10.24
N TYR A 10 2.66 -13.04 9.14
CA TYR A 10 3.20 -11.70 8.96
C TYR A 10 2.10 -10.64 8.86
N TRP A 11 0.96 -11.01 8.25
CA TRP A 11 -0.12 -10.10 7.96
C TRP A 11 -1.13 -9.92 9.10
N PHE A 12 -1.41 -10.99 9.85
CA PHE A 12 -2.49 -11.02 10.85
C PHE A 12 -2.00 -11.00 12.30
N GLY A 13 -0.69 -11.05 12.54
CA GLY A 13 -0.10 -11.13 13.89
C GLY A 13 -0.10 -9.84 14.71
N THR A 14 -0.50 -8.70 14.15
CA THR A 14 -0.51 -7.39 14.85
C THR A 14 -1.78 -6.59 14.50
N ASN A 15 -2.25 -5.76 15.43
CA ASN A 15 -3.38 -4.84 15.18
C ASN A 15 -2.99 -3.62 14.31
N ARG A 16 -1.73 -3.52 13.90
CA ARG A 16 -1.26 -2.37 13.10
C ARG A 16 -1.54 -2.57 11.62
N MET A 17 -2.13 -1.57 10.99
CA MET A 17 -2.33 -1.57 9.55
C MET A 17 -1.07 -1.10 8.84
N THR A 18 -0.58 -1.92 7.90
CA THR A 18 0.51 -1.56 6.98
C THR A 18 -0.01 -1.60 5.55
N GLY A 19 0.66 -0.90 4.62
CA GLY A 19 0.28 -0.94 3.20
C GLY A 19 0.13 -2.35 2.65
N PRO A 20 1.11 -3.24 2.84
CA PRO A 20 1.01 -4.63 2.42
C PRO A 20 -0.21 -5.38 2.99
N ARG A 21 -0.50 -5.21 4.26
CA ARG A 21 -1.66 -5.82 4.90
C ARG A 21 -2.99 -5.31 4.31
N ALA A 22 -3.08 -4.01 4.05
CA ALA A 22 -4.23 -3.41 3.40
C ALA A 22 -4.44 -3.98 1.98
N VAL A 23 -3.37 -4.22 1.23
CA VAL A 23 -3.43 -4.87 -0.10
C VAL A 23 -4.09 -6.24 -0.02
N VAL A 24 -3.61 -7.12 0.85
CA VAL A 24 -4.16 -8.49 0.98
C VAL A 24 -5.62 -8.42 1.42
N ARG A 25 -5.93 -7.64 2.45
CA ARG A 25 -7.31 -7.51 2.94
C ARG A 25 -8.25 -7.01 1.86
N ASN A 26 -7.93 -5.89 1.22
CA ASN A 26 -8.78 -5.29 0.20
C ASN A 26 -8.95 -6.21 -1.01
N LEU A 27 -7.93 -7.03 -1.35
CA LEU A 27 -8.03 -8.05 -2.38
C LEU A 27 -9.03 -9.15 -1.96
N LEU A 28 -8.91 -9.68 -0.75
CA LEU A 28 -9.80 -10.74 -0.25
C LEU A 28 -11.24 -10.24 -0.17
N ASP A 29 -11.46 -9.04 0.37
CA ASP A 29 -12.78 -8.41 0.46
C ASP A 29 -13.38 -8.24 -0.94
N SER A 30 -12.59 -7.76 -1.92
CA SER A 30 -13.05 -7.58 -3.29
C SER A 30 -13.41 -8.91 -3.97
N LEU A 31 -12.63 -9.97 -3.76
CA LEU A 31 -12.93 -11.30 -4.30
C LEU A 31 -14.21 -11.88 -3.67
N HIS A 32 -14.39 -11.68 -2.37
CA HIS A 32 -15.60 -12.09 -1.66
C HIS A 32 -16.84 -11.36 -2.20
N ASP A 33 -16.79 -10.03 -2.31
CA ASP A 33 -17.90 -9.19 -2.79
C ASP A 33 -18.29 -9.53 -4.24
N GLN A 34 -17.30 -9.80 -5.08
CA GLN A 34 -17.53 -10.21 -6.48
C GLN A 34 -17.89 -11.71 -6.61
N LYS A 35 -17.94 -12.45 -5.52
CA LYS A 35 -18.20 -13.89 -5.50
C LYS A 35 -17.23 -14.70 -6.36
N ILE A 36 -15.99 -14.24 -6.46
CA ILE A 36 -14.93 -14.94 -7.18
C ILE A 36 -14.32 -16.00 -6.26
N PRO A 37 -14.40 -17.29 -6.60
CA PRO A 37 -13.86 -18.35 -5.75
C PRO A 37 -12.32 -18.29 -5.75
N TYR A 38 -11.73 -18.33 -4.57
CA TYR A 38 -10.28 -18.36 -4.36
C TYR A 38 -9.88 -19.40 -3.32
N ALA A 39 -8.62 -19.77 -3.33
CA ALA A 39 -7.94 -20.56 -2.31
C ALA A 39 -6.76 -19.76 -1.75
N ILE A 40 -6.25 -20.17 -0.60
CA ILE A 40 -5.12 -19.53 0.05
C ILE A 40 -4.05 -20.59 0.34
N ASN A 41 -2.84 -20.34 -0.14
CA ASN A 41 -1.64 -21.17 0.14
C ASN A 41 -1.80 -22.66 -0.18
N GLU A 42 -2.58 -23.00 -1.20
CA GLU A 42 -2.77 -24.38 -1.63
C GLU A 42 -1.90 -24.72 -2.85
N GLU A 43 -1.13 -25.81 -2.78
CA GLU A 43 -0.17 -26.19 -3.82
C GLU A 43 -0.79 -26.87 -5.06
N LYS A 44 -2.06 -27.24 -5.00
CA LYS A 44 -2.74 -28.06 -6.04
C LYS A 44 -3.28 -27.30 -7.25
N TYR A 45 -3.18 -25.98 -7.26
CA TYR A 45 -3.77 -25.17 -8.31
C TYR A 45 -2.77 -24.78 -9.38
N GLU A 46 -3.24 -24.78 -10.63
CA GLU A 46 -2.44 -24.44 -11.81
C GLU A 46 -2.18 -22.92 -11.95
N HIS A 47 -3.11 -22.07 -11.46
CA HIS A 47 -3.01 -20.63 -11.56
C HIS A 47 -2.76 -20.03 -10.17
N ASN A 48 -1.54 -19.59 -9.98
CA ASN A 48 -1.08 -19.07 -8.70
C ASN A 48 -0.79 -17.57 -8.79
N PHE A 49 -1.19 -16.88 -7.73
CA PHE A 49 -0.97 -15.46 -7.57
C PHE A 49 -0.14 -15.21 -6.31
N ILE A 50 1.12 -14.90 -6.48
CA ILE A 50 2.05 -14.59 -5.39
C ILE A 50 1.89 -13.11 -5.07
N VAL A 51 1.06 -12.79 -4.07
CA VAL A 51 0.70 -11.41 -3.72
C VAL A 51 1.91 -10.62 -3.22
N GLN A 52 2.83 -11.28 -2.55
CA GLN A 52 4.06 -10.67 -2.03
C GLN A 52 5.28 -11.47 -2.46
N TYR A 53 6.26 -10.76 -3.01
CA TYR A 53 7.55 -11.33 -3.39
C TYR A 53 8.67 -10.55 -2.69
N ASP A 54 9.04 -11.01 -1.52
CA ASP A 54 10.20 -10.59 -0.76
C ASP A 54 10.72 -11.78 0.08
N ARG A 55 11.84 -11.57 0.75
CA ARG A 55 12.46 -12.60 1.61
C ARG A 55 11.55 -13.10 2.75
N ASN A 56 10.54 -12.34 3.15
CA ASN A 56 9.63 -12.72 4.23
C ASN A 56 8.41 -13.49 3.73
N GLY A 57 7.94 -13.19 2.51
CA GLY A 57 6.72 -13.77 1.95
C GLY A 57 6.97 -14.98 1.04
N TYR A 58 7.95 -14.90 0.15
CA TYR A 58 8.18 -15.96 -0.86
C TYR A 58 8.93 -17.18 -0.33
N ILE A 59 9.91 -17.00 0.54
CA ILE A 59 10.82 -18.09 0.99
C ILE A 59 10.09 -19.22 1.71
N LYS A 60 8.94 -18.94 2.32
CA LYS A 60 8.16 -19.95 3.06
C LYS A 60 7.34 -20.87 2.17
N HIS A 61 7.18 -20.54 0.89
CA HIS A 61 6.50 -21.39 -0.10
C HIS A 61 7.52 -22.12 -0.99
N SER A 62 8.49 -22.82 -0.38
CA SER A 62 9.61 -23.46 -1.06
C SER A 62 9.22 -24.50 -2.11
N ASN A 63 7.99 -25.02 -2.05
CA ASN A 63 7.47 -25.98 -3.02
C ASN A 63 6.75 -25.32 -4.20
N LEU A 64 6.53 -23.98 -4.15
CA LEU A 64 5.88 -23.27 -5.23
C LEU A 64 6.87 -23.04 -6.37
N THR A 65 6.52 -23.50 -7.56
CA THR A 65 7.26 -23.16 -8.77
C THR A 65 6.77 -21.80 -9.31
N LEU A 66 7.69 -21.02 -9.88
CA LEU A 66 7.33 -19.74 -10.49
C LEU A 66 6.49 -19.89 -11.78
N GLU A 67 6.47 -21.09 -12.33
CA GLU A 67 5.82 -21.39 -13.60
C GLU A 67 4.31 -21.06 -13.54
N ASN A 68 3.88 -20.26 -14.51
CA ASN A 68 2.50 -19.78 -14.63
C ASN A 68 2.02 -18.88 -13.48
N CYS A 69 2.89 -18.42 -12.59
CA CYS A 69 2.52 -17.50 -11.54
C CYS A 69 2.35 -16.06 -12.07
N VAL A 70 1.41 -15.33 -11.47
CA VAL A 70 1.35 -13.87 -11.46
C VAL A 70 1.97 -13.40 -10.15
N ILE A 71 2.90 -12.44 -10.19
CA ILE A 71 3.66 -12.01 -9.02
C ILE A 71 3.43 -10.53 -8.74
N GLY A 72 3.15 -10.19 -7.51
CA GLY A 72 2.89 -8.83 -7.03
C GLY A 72 1.46 -8.65 -6.47
N PRO A 73 1.01 -7.41 -6.19
CA PRO A 73 1.66 -6.13 -6.46
C PRO A 73 2.76 -5.76 -5.47
N GLN A 74 3.05 -6.59 -4.49
CA GLN A 74 4.01 -6.30 -3.43
C GLN A 74 5.37 -6.90 -3.75
N ILE A 75 6.15 -6.16 -4.54
CA ILE A 75 7.51 -6.53 -4.90
C ILE A 75 8.44 -5.46 -4.34
N TRP A 76 9.41 -5.90 -3.53
CA TRP A 76 10.46 -5.03 -3.05
C TRP A 76 11.65 -5.07 -4.02
N PHE A 77 11.66 -4.20 -5.02
CA PHE A 77 12.64 -4.21 -6.13
C PHE A 77 14.10 -4.06 -5.71
N PHE A 78 14.37 -3.62 -4.49
CA PHE A 78 15.72 -3.47 -3.96
C PHE A 78 16.20 -4.67 -3.15
N ASP A 79 15.38 -5.71 -3.01
CA ASP A 79 15.74 -6.95 -2.35
C ASP A 79 16.58 -7.84 -3.28
N GLU A 80 17.54 -8.57 -2.72
CA GLU A 80 18.38 -9.52 -3.47
C GLU A 80 17.57 -10.59 -4.20
N HIS A 81 16.42 -10.98 -3.63
CA HIS A 81 15.51 -11.97 -4.23
C HIS A 81 14.91 -11.51 -5.56
N VAL A 82 14.85 -10.20 -5.81
CA VAL A 82 14.39 -9.67 -7.10
C VAL A 82 15.36 -10.03 -8.22
N LYS A 83 16.65 -10.20 -7.94
CA LYS A 83 17.63 -10.68 -8.94
C LYS A 83 17.29 -12.08 -9.42
N GLU A 84 16.86 -12.97 -8.53
CA GLU A 84 16.39 -14.31 -8.90
C GLU A 84 15.16 -14.22 -9.81
N LEU A 85 14.23 -13.34 -9.47
CA LEU A 85 13.04 -13.10 -10.28
C LEU A 85 13.40 -12.58 -11.69
N GLN A 86 14.36 -11.66 -11.79
CA GLN A 86 14.86 -11.16 -13.08
C GLN A 86 15.49 -12.27 -13.91
N GLN A 87 16.33 -13.13 -13.29
CA GLN A 87 17.03 -14.23 -13.96
C GLN A 87 16.09 -15.34 -14.45
N ASN A 88 14.89 -15.43 -13.90
CA ASN A 88 13.87 -16.43 -14.23
C ASN A 88 12.65 -15.80 -14.91
N SER A 89 12.85 -14.73 -15.67
CA SER A 89 11.72 -13.97 -16.27
C SER A 89 10.86 -14.77 -17.22
N GLU A 90 11.40 -15.82 -17.86
CA GLU A 90 10.66 -16.74 -18.73
C GLU A 90 9.72 -17.70 -17.98
N ARG A 91 9.92 -17.92 -16.68
CA ARG A 91 9.20 -18.92 -15.90
C ARG A 91 7.85 -18.44 -15.39
N TYR A 92 7.71 -17.16 -15.03
CA TYR A 92 6.43 -16.62 -14.55
C TYR A 92 5.61 -15.99 -15.69
N LYS A 93 4.30 -15.89 -15.47
CA LYS A 93 3.37 -15.34 -16.46
C LYS A 93 3.51 -13.83 -16.60
N SER A 94 3.45 -13.12 -15.49
CA SER A 94 3.61 -11.66 -15.44
C SER A 94 3.93 -11.17 -14.03
N ILE A 95 4.50 -9.97 -13.98
CA ILE A 95 4.60 -9.17 -12.76
C ILE A 95 3.49 -8.14 -12.79
N ILE A 96 2.84 -7.92 -11.66
CA ILE A 96 1.92 -6.81 -11.47
C ILE A 96 2.47 -5.85 -10.43
N VAL A 97 2.24 -4.57 -10.68
CA VAL A 97 2.70 -3.48 -9.80
C VAL A 97 1.56 -2.48 -9.57
N PRO A 98 1.57 -1.72 -8.47
CA PRO A 98 0.39 -0.96 -8.06
C PRO A 98 0.18 0.36 -8.83
N SER A 99 1.14 0.81 -9.64
CA SER A 99 1.04 2.09 -10.35
C SER A 99 1.89 2.15 -11.61
N GLN A 100 1.59 3.12 -12.47
CA GLN A 100 2.34 3.30 -13.72
C GLN A 100 3.82 3.62 -13.45
N TRP A 101 4.12 4.50 -12.50
CA TRP A 101 5.51 4.85 -12.23
C TRP A 101 6.32 3.65 -11.68
N THR A 102 5.71 2.74 -10.90
CA THR A 102 6.35 1.50 -10.47
C THR A 102 6.54 0.52 -11.64
N LYS A 103 5.64 0.52 -12.62
CA LYS A 103 5.81 -0.22 -13.87
C LYS A 103 7.01 0.32 -14.66
N ASP A 104 7.09 1.63 -14.82
CA ASP A 104 8.18 2.28 -15.52
C ASP A 104 9.54 2.02 -14.81
N LEU A 105 9.54 2.06 -13.49
CA LEU A 105 10.70 1.70 -12.66
C LEU A 105 11.12 0.24 -12.89
N ALA A 106 10.18 -0.69 -12.85
CA ALA A 106 10.42 -2.12 -13.05
C ALA A 106 11.03 -2.40 -14.44
N ILE A 107 10.48 -1.78 -15.47
CA ILE A 107 10.95 -1.94 -16.85
C ILE A 107 12.29 -1.23 -17.06
N ASN A 108 12.37 0.06 -16.78
CA ASN A 108 13.51 0.90 -17.19
C ASN A 108 14.74 0.73 -16.30
N LYS A 109 14.55 0.51 -14.99
CA LYS A 109 15.66 0.37 -14.05
C LYS A 109 16.03 -1.08 -13.77
N PHE A 110 15.04 -1.96 -13.71
CA PHE A 110 15.24 -3.36 -13.34
C PHE A 110 15.12 -4.37 -14.49
N GLY A 111 14.74 -3.91 -15.70
CA GLY A 111 14.76 -4.73 -16.92
C GLY A 111 13.70 -5.84 -16.97
N PHE A 112 12.58 -5.68 -16.26
CA PHE A 112 11.47 -6.62 -16.35
C PHE A 112 10.68 -6.42 -17.65
N GLU A 113 10.29 -7.51 -18.32
CA GLU A 113 9.61 -7.44 -19.62
C GLU A 113 8.08 -7.52 -19.54
N ARG A 114 7.56 -8.36 -18.65
CA ARG A 114 6.12 -8.66 -18.53
C ARG A 114 5.53 -8.03 -17.27
N VAL A 115 5.39 -6.70 -17.30
CA VAL A 115 4.90 -5.92 -16.16
C VAL A 115 3.58 -5.27 -16.50
N GLU A 116 2.58 -5.50 -15.65
CA GLU A 116 1.26 -4.88 -15.75
C GLU A 116 0.94 -4.05 -14.51
N THR A 117 0.12 -3.02 -14.69
CA THR A 117 -0.37 -2.23 -13.56
C THR A 117 -1.67 -2.81 -13.02
N TRP A 118 -1.73 -2.98 -11.71
CA TRP A 118 -2.94 -3.39 -11.03
C TRP A 118 -3.03 -2.71 -9.65
N PRO A 119 -3.65 -1.52 -9.57
CA PRO A 119 -3.90 -0.86 -8.29
C PRO A 119 -4.92 -1.66 -7.49
N VAL A 120 -4.61 -1.91 -6.23
CA VAL A 120 -5.56 -2.54 -5.31
C VAL A 120 -6.68 -1.56 -4.98
N GLY A 121 -7.91 -2.04 -4.97
CA GLY A 121 -9.08 -1.23 -4.67
C GLY A 121 -9.07 -0.67 -3.24
N ILE A 122 -9.72 0.45 -3.06
CA ILE A 122 -9.92 1.09 -1.76
C ILE A 122 -11.41 0.93 -1.41
N PRO A 123 -11.74 0.45 -0.21
CA PRO A 123 -13.13 0.35 0.22
C PRO A 123 -13.75 1.75 0.32
N LEU A 124 -15.03 1.85 0.01
CA LEU A 124 -15.77 3.08 0.27
C LEU A 124 -15.88 3.30 1.80
N PRO A 125 -15.75 4.55 2.27
CA PRO A 125 -15.80 4.82 3.69
C PRO A 125 -17.20 4.54 4.27
N GLU A 126 -17.24 3.79 5.36
CA GLU A 126 -18.47 3.60 6.15
C GLU A 126 -18.85 4.86 6.90
N ILE A 127 -17.85 5.55 7.45
CA ILE A 127 -18.04 6.83 8.14
C ILE A 127 -17.99 7.95 7.11
N LYS A 128 -19.16 8.54 6.84
CA LYS A 128 -19.25 9.70 5.96
C LYS A 128 -18.71 10.94 6.66
N ARG A 129 -18.02 11.77 5.90
CA ARG A 129 -17.63 13.10 6.35
C ARG A 129 -18.88 13.96 6.48
N ASP A 130 -18.99 14.65 7.60
CA ASP A 130 -19.97 15.71 7.81
C ASP A 130 -19.23 17.04 7.68
N ASP A 131 -19.44 17.75 6.58
CA ASP A 131 -18.77 19.00 6.28
C ASP A 131 -19.17 20.14 7.22
N ASP A 132 -20.29 19.99 7.94
CA ASP A 132 -20.77 20.98 8.92
C ASP A 132 -20.17 20.78 10.33
N VAL A 133 -19.51 19.65 10.60
CA VAL A 133 -19.00 19.29 11.94
C VAL A 133 -17.51 18.96 11.92
N HIS A 134 -16.68 19.92 11.51
CA HIS A 134 -15.24 19.76 11.68
C HIS A 134 -14.81 20.01 13.14
N GLN A 135 -14.07 19.04 13.71
CA GLN A 135 -13.54 19.16 15.08
C GLN A 135 -12.13 19.74 15.13
N PHE A 136 -11.40 19.68 14.02
CA PHE A 136 -10.06 20.26 13.88
C PHE A 136 -9.76 20.58 12.40
N ASP A 137 -8.71 21.38 12.16
CA ASP A 137 -8.44 21.85 10.82
C ASP A 137 -7.66 20.84 10.00
N CYS A 138 -6.59 20.23 10.56
CA CYS A 138 -5.62 19.50 9.77
C CYS A 138 -5.29 18.12 10.35
N ILE A 139 -5.20 17.09 9.46
CA ILE A 139 -4.46 15.87 9.73
C ILE A 139 -3.05 16.08 9.20
N ILE A 140 -2.01 15.85 10.01
CA ILE A 140 -0.65 15.67 9.52
C ILE A 140 -0.42 14.17 9.37
N TYR A 141 -0.39 13.68 8.12
CA TYR A 141 -0.01 12.29 7.85
C TYR A 141 1.50 12.21 7.65
N SER A 142 2.22 11.62 8.60
CA SER A 142 3.68 11.54 8.57
C SER A 142 4.17 10.12 8.29
N LYS A 143 4.95 9.96 7.19
CA LYS A 143 5.53 8.69 6.79
C LYS A 143 6.94 8.90 6.24
N ARG A 144 7.94 8.29 6.90
CA ARG A 144 9.34 8.29 6.45
C ARG A 144 9.91 9.68 6.18
N ARG A 145 9.54 10.64 7.01
CA ARG A 145 10.10 12.00 7.01
C ARG A 145 10.80 12.27 8.33
N SER A 146 11.70 13.23 8.32
CA SER A 146 12.46 13.61 9.50
C SER A 146 11.57 14.24 10.57
N VAL A 147 11.98 14.12 11.82
CA VAL A 147 11.32 14.82 12.94
C VAL A 147 11.38 16.33 12.76
N GLN A 148 12.43 16.87 12.12
CA GLN A 148 12.55 18.30 11.85
C GLN A 148 11.46 18.77 10.89
N GLU A 149 11.24 18.06 9.78
CA GLU A 149 10.17 18.41 8.82
C GLU A 149 8.78 18.35 9.45
N LEU A 150 8.55 17.37 10.34
CA LEU A 150 7.30 17.31 11.09
C LEU A 150 7.14 18.52 12.01
N ASN A 151 8.20 18.92 12.73
CA ASN A 151 8.18 20.09 13.60
C ASN A 151 7.96 21.37 12.79
N ASP A 152 8.58 21.52 11.62
CA ASP A 152 8.38 22.68 10.74
C ASP A 152 6.91 22.83 10.31
N VAL A 153 6.24 21.72 10.00
CA VAL A 153 4.79 21.71 9.69
C VAL A 153 3.96 22.06 10.92
N VAL A 154 4.29 21.51 12.07
CA VAL A 154 3.61 21.82 13.36
C VAL A 154 3.74 23.32 13.69
N ASP A 155 4.93 23.89 13.56
CA ASP A 155 5.18 25.30 13.79
C ASP A 155 4.43 26.20 12.81
N LEU A 156 4.35 25.79 11.54
CA LEU A 156 3.56 26.50 10.53
C LEU A 156 2.06 26.54 10.91
N LEU A 157 1.51 25.40 11.29
CA LEU A 157 0.09 25.32 11.68
C LEU A 157 -0.21 26.12 12.96
N ASN A 158 0.70 26.05 13.94
CA ASN A 158 0.57 26.87 15.17
C ASN A 158 0.63 28.37 14.86
N LYS A 159 1.54 28.83 14.00
CA LYS A 159 1.59 30.25 13.56
C LYS A 159 0.33 30.71 12.84
N LYS A 160 -0.40 29.77 12.23
CA LYS A 160 -1.67 30.02 11.55
C LYS A 160 -2.89 29.84 12.47
N ASN A 161 -2.68 29.53 13.76
CA ASN A 161 -3.73 29.19 14.74
C ASN A 161 -4.65 28.06 14.25
N MET A 162 -4.09 27.09 13.53
CA MET A 162 -4.79 25.90 13.03
C MET A 162 -4.69 24.76 14.01
N SER A 163 -5.81 24.12 14.29
CA SER A 163 -5.85 22.90 15.10
C SER A 163 -5.50 21.67 14.26
N PHE A 164 -4.75 20.73 14.83
CA PHE A 164 -4.33 19.55 14.07
C PHE A 164 -4.27 18.29 14.93
N ARG A 165 -4.19 17.14 14.22
CA ARG A 165 -3.87 15.82 14.75
C ARG A 165 -2.82 15.17 13.86
N THR A 166 -1.90 14.41 14.45
CA THR A 166 -0.84 13.72 13.71
C THR A 166 -1.14 12.23 13.63
N LEU A 167 -1.10 11.68 12.43
CA LEU A 167 -1.09 10.26 12.12
C LEU A 167 0.32 9.86 11.67
N VAL A 168 0.96 8.98 12.44
CA VAL A 168 2.28 8.45 12.09
C VAL A 168 2.10 7.06 11.49
N TYR A 169 2.66 6.85 10.30
CA TYR A 169 2.60 5.56 9.60
C TYR A 169 3.00 4.39 10.51
N GLY A 170 2.17 3.35 10.51
CA GLY A 170 2.36 2.15 11.34
C GLY A 170 1.94 2.29 12.80
N ASN A 171 1.47 3.47 13.25
CA ASN A 171 1.04 3.71 14.63
C ASN A 171 -0.46 4.05 14.75
N TYR A 172 -1.26 3.70 13.76
CA TYR A 172 -2.71 3.87 13.76
C TYR A 172 -3.39 2.62 13.19
N ASN A 173 -4.67 2.46 13.46
CA ASN A 173 -5.54 1.47 12.82
C ASN A 173 -6.45 2.15 11.80
N GLN A 174 -7.24 1.36 11.06
CA GLN A 174 -8.11 1.86 10.00
C GLN A 174 -9.25 2.73 10.54
N GLU A 175 -9.77 2.39 11.74
CA GLU A 175 -10.85 3.15 12.38
C GLU A 175 -10.36 4.53 12.81
N ASP A 176 -9.12 4.62 13.33
CA ASP A 176 -8.50 5.90 13.68
C ASP A 176 -8.36 6.81 12.46
N LEU A 177 -7.90 6.25 11.33
CA LEU A 177 -7.80 7.00 10.07
C LEU A 177 -9.17 7.52 9.62
N ALA A 178 -10.16 6.63 9.56
CA ALA A 178 -11.53 6.97 9.13
C ALA A 178 -12.16 8.03 10.04
N LEU A 179 -11.99 7.88 11.37
CA LEU A 179 -12.50 8.82 12.35
C LEU A 179 -11.83 10.19 12.23
N MET A 180 -10.52 10.25 11.99
CA MET A 180 -9.84 11.53 11.79
C MET A 180 -10.26 12.18 10.47
N CYS A 181 -10.39 11.40 9.39
CA CYS A 181 -10.86 11.91 8.11
C CYS A 181 -12.28 12.49 8.18
N SER A 182 -13.19 11.87 8.95
CA SER A 182 -14.55 12.39 9.12
C SER A 182 -14.63 13.75 9.87
N ARG A 183 -13.56 14.16 10.54
CA ARG A 183 -13.51 15.31 11.44
C ARG A 183 -12.59 16.44 11.00
N ALA A 184 -11.75 16.20 10.00
CA ALA A 184 -10.74 17.14 9.54
C ALA A 184 -11.22 17.93 8.34
N LYS A 185 -10.77 19.18 8.20
CA LYS A 185 -11.00 19.99 7.00
C LYS A 185 -10.10 19.57 5.85
N PHE A 186 -8.81 19.27 6.14
CA PHE A 186 -7.83 18.85 5.14
C PHE A 186 -6.74 17.98 5.77
N CYS A 187 -5.92 17.37 4.91
CA CYS A 187 -4.74 16.62 5.30
C CYS A 187 -3.48 17.30 4.75
N PHE A 188 -2.46 17.45 5.59
CA PHE A 188 -1.11 17.76 5.17
C PHE A 188 -0.33 16.44 5.06
N LEU A 189 0.01 16.08 3.83
CA LEU A 189 0.72 14.85 3.53
C LEU A 189 2.23 15.09 3.64
N LEU A 190 2.81 14.69 4.76
CA LEU A 190 4.23 14.70 5.01
C LEU A 190 4.77 13.30 4.75
N ASN A 191 5.00 12.99 3.48
CA ASN A 191 5.35 11.67 3.00
C ASN A 191 6.54 11.70 2.04
N GLY A 192 7.26 10.60 1.98
CA GLY A 192 8.22 10.31 0.93
C GLY A 192 7.54 9.78 -0.34
N THR A 193 8.17 8.83 -0.99
CA THR A 193 7.64 8.19 -2.19
C THR A 193 6.60 7.11 -1.87
N GLU A 194 5.56 7.00 -2.66
CA GLU A 194 4.52 5.97 -2.53
C GLU A 194 4.43 5.12 -3.80
N SER A 195 4.34 3.81 -3.64
CA SER A 195 4.10 2.92 -4.78
C SER A 195 2.66 2.99 -5.29
N GLN A 196 1.68 2.94 -4.40
CA GLN A 196 0.26 3.18 -4.68
C GLN A 196 -0.32 4.30 -3.80
N GLY A 197 0.14 4.42 -2.55
CA GLY A 197 -0.39 5.39 -1.60
C GLY A 197 -1.78 5.03 -1.08
N ILE A 198 -1.97 3.82 -0.57
CA ILE A 198 -3.27 3.33 -0.09
C ILE A 198 -3.88 4.29 0.93
N ALA A 199 -3.13 4.70 1.95
CA ALA A 199 -3.63 5.64 2.95
C ALA A 199 -3.98 7.01 2.34
N VAL A 200 -3.27 7.46 1.32
CA VAL A 200 -3.59 8.69 0.58
C VAL A 200 -4.95 8.55 -0.12
N GLN A 201 -5.16 7.43 -0.80
CA GLN A 201 -6.43 7.15 -1.48
C GLN A 201 -7.58 6.98 -0.47
N GLU A 202 -7.34 6.37 0.68
CA GLU A 202 -8.31 6.27 1.78
C GLU A 202 -8.70 7.67 2.31
N ILE A 203 -7.74 8.56 2.53
CA ILE A 203 -8.00 9.96 2.92
C ILE A 203 -8.85 10.67 1.86
N MET A 204 -8.51 10.51 0.59
CA MET A 204 -9.26 11.08 -0.53
C MET A 204 -10.67 10.49 -0.65
N SER A 205 -10.87 9.20 -0.37
CA SER A 205 -12.18 8.56 -0.39
C SER A 205 -13.16 9.15 0.64
N HIS A 206 -12.63 9.74 1.72
CA HIS A 206 -13.39 10.52 2.69
C HIS A 206 -13.64 11.98 2.28
N ASN A 207 -13.36 12.38 1.04
CA ASN A 207 -13.45 13.77 0.56
C ASN A 207 -12.57 14.77 1.33
N VAL A 208 -11.47 14.31 1.92
CA VAL A 208 -10.52 15.18 2.61
C VAL A 208 -9.50 15.71 1.60
N PRO A 209 -9.46 17.04 1.35
CA PRO A 209 -8.45 17.64 0.49
C PRO A 209 -7.05 17.40 1.03
N ILE A 210 -6.09 17.13 0.14
CA ILE A 210 -4.70 16.85 0.52
C ILE A 210 -3.79 17.95 0.01
N PHE A 211 -2.98 18.51 0.92
CA PHE A 211 -1.80 19.31 0.58
C PHE A 211 -0.57 18.41 0.69
N SER A 212 0.12 18.20 -0.40
CA SER A 212 1.31 17.37 -0.46
C SER A 212 2.56 18.21 -0.63
N TRP A 213 3.62 17.83 0.06
CA TRP A 213 4.95 18.30 -0.28
C TRP A 213 5.38 17.65 -1.59
N ASP A 214 5.84 18.45 -2.55
CA ASP A 214 6.31 17.92 -3.82
C ASP A 214 7.64 17.17 -3.63
N VAL A 215 7.69 15.91 -4.04
CA VAL A 215 8.85 15.04 -3.94
C VAL A 215 9.29 14.64 -5.34
N SER A 216 10.43 15.15 -5.77
CA SER A 216 10.98 14.89 -7.10
C SER A 216 11.90 13.67 -7.16
N GLU A 217 12.30 13.11 -6.00
CA GLU A 217 13.27 12.02 -5.92
C GLU A 217 12.76 10.89 -5.03
N TRP A 218 13.20 9.66 -5.33
CA TRP A 218 12.97 8.50 -4.49
C TRP A 218 13.91 8.51 -3.29
N ASN A 219 13.39 8.86 -2.11
CA ASN A 219 14.17 9.00 -0.87
C ASN A 219 13.98 7.85 0.13
N ASP A 220 13.39 6.74 -0.27
CA ASP A 220 13.03 5.63 0.62
C ASP A 220 14.10 4.53 0.72
N MET A 221 15.32 4.79 0.32
CA MET A 221 16.43 3.84 0.37
C MET A 221 17.46 4.20 1.43
#